data_41cfe4843a83e815d8b5dc89ba7e2f6e
#
_entry.id   41cfe4843a83e815d8b5dc89ba7e2f6e
#
_cell.length_a   1.000
_cell.length_b   1.000
_cell.length_c   1.000
_cell.angle_alpha   90.00
_cell.angle_beta   90.00
_cell.angle_gamma   90.00
#
_symmetry.space_group_name_H-M   'P 1'
#
loop_
_entity.id
_entity.type
_entity.pdbx_description
1 polymer ?
#
loop_
_entity_poly.entity_id
_entity_poly.type
_entity_poly.pdbx_seq_one_letter_code
_entity_poly.pdbx_strand_id
1 'polypeptide(L)'
;MKTQILALSVALATAGPAMAQPVNQQDLQTLTYADLADLGAGAPVVAHVRVRGAERLNAREATTVRPGFTRFEIEAEVAALIRGTGGLPERIRYLVDLPNDSRGRPPRIARRSEYLIMATRVPSRADEVRLVTADAQVAYSAAAADMLRGIVREASGADAAPRITGIGRAFSVPGNLPGESETQFFLQTADQRPISLTVLRRPGEQVRWSVALGEIVDDSAGPPQPNTLLWYRLACTLPARLPADVLSEATPEETQAIQADYRVVMDGLGRCARTRAPRR
;
A
#
# COMPACT_ATOMS: atom_id res chain seq x y z
N MET A 1 -67.88 -53.84 11.03
CA MET A 1 -66.62 -54.09 10.35
C MET A 1 -66.12 -52.79 9.73
N LYS A 2 -65.12 -52.17 10.33
CA LYS A 2 -64.48 -50.89 9.80
C LYS A 2 -63.06 -51.22 9.47
N THR A 3 -62.76 -51.17 8.19
CA THR A 3 -61.43 -51.44 7.63
C THR A 3 -60.64 -50.14 7.65
N GLN A 4 -59.53 -50.06 8.42
CA GLN A 4 -58.57 -48.98 8.41
C GLN A 4 -57.51 -49.26 7.32
N ILE A 5 -57.34 -48.30 6.42
CA ILE A 5 -56.27 -48.31 5.42
C ILE A 5 -55.10 -47.51 6.00
N LEU A 6 -53.98 -48.18 6.18
CA LEU A 6 -52.74 -47.56 6.63
C LEU A 6 -51.98 -47.00 5.39
N ALA A 7 -51.83 -45.68 5.29
CA ALA A 7 -51.05 -45.06 4.24
C ALA A 7 -49.59 -44.97 4.69
N LEU A 8 -48.71 -45.64 3.97
CA LEU A 8 -47.26 -45.64 4.16
C LEU A 8 -46.66 -44.48 3.36
N SER A 9 -46.22 -43.41 4.04
CA SER A 9 -45.55 -42.27 3.40
C SER A 9 -44.04 -42.56 3.29
N VAL A 10 -43.53 -42.74 2.10
CA VAL A 10 -42.11 -42.85 1.79
C VAL A 10 -41.54 -41.44 1.64
N ALA A 11 -40.70 -41.05 2.53
CA ALA A 11 -39.94 -39.78 2.44
C ALA A 11 -38.69 -40.00 1.56
N LEU A 12 -38.68 -39.42 0.35
CA LEU A 12 -37.49 -39.36 -0.48
C LEU A 12 -36.55 -38.28 0.06
N ALA A 13 -35.44 -38.68 0.65
CA ALA A 13 -34.35 -37.76 0.98
C ALA A 13 -33.54 -37.39 -0.28
N THR A 14 -33.72 -36.19 -0.80
CA THR A 14 -32.87 -35.63 -1.86
C THR A 14 -31.57 -35.15 -1.24
N ALA A 15 -30.49 -35.87 -1.49
CA ALA A 15 -29.13 -35.40 -1.22
C ALA A 15 -28.80 -34.29 -2.20
N GLY A 16 -28.80 -33.03 -1.72
CA GLY A 16 -28.33 -31.87 -2.47
C GLY A 16 -26.81 -31.96 -2.72
N PRO A 17 -26.31 -31.41 -3.82
CA PRO A 17 -24.87 -31.39 -4.10
C PRO A 17 -24.15 -30.60 -3.02
N ALA A 18 -23.14 -31.22 -2.41
CA ALA A 18 -22.24 -30.57 -1.48
C ALA A 18 -21.51 -29.44 -2.20
N MET A 19 -21.91 -28.20 -1.91
CA MET A 19 -21.19 -27.02 -2.35
C MET A 19 -19.80 -27.08 -1.72
N ALA A 20 -18.78 -27.20 -2.57
CA ALA A 20 -17.39 -27.06 -2.15
C ALA A 20 -17.23 -25.67 -1.52
N GLN A 21 -16.91 -25.64 -0.24
CA GLN A 21 -16.64 -24.37 0.47
C GLN A 21 -15.39 -23.72 -0.13
N PRO A 22 -15.48 -22.43 -0.50
CA PRO A 22 -14.32 -21.73 -1.01
C PRO A 22 -13.28 -21.53 0.09
N VAL A 23 -12.06 -21.63 -0.34
CA VAL A 23 -10.79 -21.29 0.28
C VAL A 23 -10.92 -20.22 1.39
N ASN A 24 -10.40 -20.60 2.52
CA ASN A 24 -9.95 -19.87 3.71
C ASN A 24 -10.18 -18.34 3.69
N GLN A 25 -11.21 -17.88 4.40
CA GLN A 25 -11.53 -16.46 4.61
C GLN A 25 -10.49 -15.71 5.48
N GLN A 26 -9.39 -16.32 5.88
CA GLN A 26 -8.33 -15.68 6.66
C GLN A 26 -7.34 -14.85 5.81
N ASP A 27 -7.38 -14.93 4.48
CA ASP A 27 -6.51 -14.15 3.59
C ASP A 27 -7.15 -12.87 3.03
N LEU A 28 -8.36 -12.54 3.44
CA LEU A 28 -9.02 -11.27 3.10
C LEU A 28 -8.77 -10.20 4.18
N GLN A 29 -7.55 -10.06 4.68
CA GLN A 29 -7.17 -8.77 5.23
C GLN A 29 -7.26 -7.77 4.07
N THR A 30 -8.26 -6.91 4.14
CA THR A 30 -8.44 -5.86 3.14
C THR A 30 -7.15 -5.03 3.09
N LEU A 31 -6.39 -5.18 2.00
CA LEU A 31 -5.15 -4.42 1.81
C LEU A 31 -5.47 -2.93 1.87
N THR A 32 -4.67 -2.19 2.61
CA THR A 32 -4.79 -0.75 2.69
C THR A 32 -4.16 -0.09 1.46
N TYR A 33 -4.46 1.19 1.25
CA TYR A 33 -3.78 1.99 0.24
C TYR A 33 -2.26 1.96 0.45
N ALA A 34 -1.80 2.08 1.71
CA ALA A 34 -0.38 2.06 2.04
C ALA A 34 0.29 0.72 1.69
N ASP A 35 -0.38 -0.42 1.93
CA ASP A 35 0.15 -1.73 1.55
C ASP A 35 0.38 -1.85 0.04
N LEU A 36 -0.57 -1.37 -0.76
CA LEU A 36 -0.45 -1.40 -2.22
C LEU A 36 0.54 -0.36 -2.74
N ALA A 37 0.62 0.81 -2.12
CA ALA A 37 1.58 1.84 -2.49
C ALA A 37 3.02 1.44 -2.16
N ASP A 38 3.25 0.78 -1.01
CA ASP A 38 4.57 0.22 -0.64
C ASP A 38 5.11 -0.75 -1.71
N LEU A 39 4.23 -1.51 -2.34
CA LEU A 39 4.60 -2.49 -3.37
C LEU A 39 4.60 -1.90 -4.78
N GLY A 40 3.60 -1.09 -5.11
CA GLY A 40 3.27 -0.72 -6.48
C GLY A 40 3.78 0.64 -6.95
N ALA A 41 3.94 1.62 -6.05
CA ALA A 41 4.29 2.98 -6.45
C ALA A 41 5.63 3.06 -7.20
N GLY A 42 6.62 2.26 -6.79
CA GLY A 42 7.94 2.20 -7.41
C GLY A 42 8.19 0.97 -8.30
N ALA A 43 7.26 0.04 -8.42
CA ALA A 43 7.47 -1.20 -9.17
C ALA A 43 7.53 -0.95 -10.69
N PRO A 44 8.60 -1.35 -11.40
CA PRO A 44 8.70 -1.18 -12.85
C PRO A 44 7.68 -2.01 -13.63
N VAL A 45 7.24 -3.13 -13.06
CA VAL A 45 6.21 -4.03 -13.63
C VAL A 45 5.12 -4.22 -12.61
N VAL A 46 3.87 -3.97 -13.02
CA VAL A 46 2.66 -4.25 -12.25
C VAL A 46 1.70 -4.97 -13.18
N ALA A 47 1.30 -6.19 -12.83
CA ALA A 47 0.45 -7.01 -13.68
C ALA A 47 -0.61 -7.78 -12.89
N HIS A 48 -1.74 -7.99 -13.52
CA HIS A 48 -2.74 -8.98 -13.12
C HIS A 48 -2.41 -10.29 -13.82
N VAL A 49 -2.26 -11.36 -13.05
CA VAL A 49 -1.87 -12.68 -13.55
C VAL A 49 -2.82 -13.77 -13.08
N ARG A 50 -2.93 -14.83 -13.88
CA ARG A 50 -3.70 -16.04 -13.58
C ARG A 50 -2.76 -17.24 -13.52
N VAL A 51 -2.73 -17.94 -12.39
CA VAL A 51 -1.86 -19.11 -12.17
C VAL A 51 -2.21 -20.26 -13.12
N ARG A 52 -1.19 -20.77 -13.82
CA ARG A 52 -1.25 -21.99 -14.64
C ARG A 52 -0.60 -23.17 -13.92
N GLY A 53 0.48 -22.92 -13.19
CA GLY A 53 1.22 -23.90 -12.42
C GLY A 53 1.87 -23.25 -11.19
N ALA A 54 2.06 -24.06 -10.15
CA ALA A 54 2.81 -23.68 -8.96
C ALA A 54 3.62 -24.89 -8.50
N GLU A 55 4.93 -24.75 -8.45
CA GLU A 55 5.85 -25.78 -8.00
C GLU A 55 6.51 -25.33 -6.70
N ARG A 56 6.51 -26.23 -5.71
CA ARG A 56 7.17 -25.99 -4.46
C ARG A 56 8.67 -26.28 -4.62
N LEU A 57 9.50 -25.31 -4.35
CA LEU A 57 10.95 -25.52 -4.33
C LEU A 57 11.39 -26.29 -3.09
N ASN A 58 12.36 -27.17 -3.28
CA ASN A 58 12.97 -27.91 -2.17
C ASN A 58 13.96 -27.04 -1.40
N ALA A 59 14.42 -27.51 -0.22
CA ALA A 59 15.29 -26.73 0.66
C ALA A 59 16.66 -26.38 0.05
N ARG A 60 17.16 -27.16 -0.95
CA ARG A 60 18.43 -26.87 -1.64
C ARG A 60 18.29 -25.72 -2.64
N GLU A 61 17.10 -25.59 -3.23
CA GLU A 61 16.77 -24.53 -4.20
C GLU A 61 16.29 -23.24 -3.51
N ALA A 62 15.80 -23.36 -2.27
CA ALA A 62 15.19 -22.29 -1.49
C ALA A 62 16.10 -21.81 -0.32
N THR A 63 17.39 -21.68 -0.53
CA THR A 63 18.39 -21.40 0.52
C THR A 63 18.21 -20.09 1.29
N THR A 64 17.50 -19.11 0.73
CA THR A 64 17.32 -17.75 1.31
C THR A 64 15.90 -17.50 1.82
N VAL A 65 15.09 -18.55 1.94
CA VAL A 65 13.70 -18.42 2.43
C VAL A 65 13.68 -18.27 3.94
N ARG A 66 12.91 -17.32 4.43
CA ARG A 66 12.74 -17.08 5.87
C ARG A 66 12.06 -18.27 6.55
N PRO A 67 12.41 -18.57 7.82
CA PRO A 67 11.67 -19.55 8.62
C PRO A 67 10.17 -19.27 8.60
N GLY A 68 9.35 -20.31 8.51
CA GLY A 68 7.89 -20.20 8.45
C GLY A 68 7.33 -19.85 7.05
N PHE A 69 8.17 -19.79 6.02
CA PHE A 69 7.74 -19.54 4.63
C PHE A 69 8.15 -20.71 3.72
N THR A 70 7.42 -20.83 2.63
CA THR A 70 7.73 -21.77 1.57
C THR A 70 7.81 -21.00 0.24
N ARG A 71 8.88 -21.28 -0.52
CA ARG A 71 9.05 -20.69 -1.87
C ARG A 71 8.40 -21.56 -2.92
N PHE A 72 7.66 -20.89 -3.79
CA PHE A 72 7.07 -21.48 -4.98
C PHE A 72 7.61 -20.82 -6.24
N GLU A 73 7.82 -21.61 -7.27
CA GLU A 73 7.90 -21.13 -8.65
C GLU A 73 6.49 -21.13 -9.23
N ILE A 74 6.08 -19.98 -9.75
CA ILE A 74 4.75 -19.78 -10.34
C ILE A 74 4.90 -19.61 -11.83
N GLU A 75 4.18 -20.43 -12.60
CA GLU A 75 3.87 -20.18 -14.00
C GLU A 75 2.50 -19.50 -14.08
N ALA A 76 2.44 -18.34 -14.73
CA ALA A 76 1.21 -17.56 -14.81
C ALA A 76 1.00 -16.97 -16.21
N GLU A 77 -0.26 -16.84 -16.59
CA GLU A 77 -0.71 -16.08 -17.75
C GLU A 77 -0.94 -14.63 -17.34
N VAL A 78 -0.46 -13.69 -18.15
CA VAL A 78 -0.67 -12.25 -17.95
C VAL A 78 -2.06 -11.89 -18.44
N ALA A 79 -2.99 -11.67 -17.50
CA ALA A 79 -4.37 -11.27 -17.79
C ALA A 79 -4.45 -9.78 -18.15
N ALA A 80 -3.66 -8.93 -17.49
CA ALA A 80 -3.54 -7.50 -17.83
C ALA A 80 -2.21 -6.95 -17.34
N LEU A 81 -1.58 -6.08 -18.14
CA LEU A 81 -0.43 -5.28 -17.74
C LEU A 81 -0.91 -3.89 -17.29
N ILE A 82 -0.66 -3.55 -16.02
CA ILE A 82 -1.02 -2.25 -15.44
C ILE A 82 0.12 -1.25 -15.64
N ARG A 83 1.37 -1.68 -15.43
CA ARG A 83 2.61 -0.91 -15.70
C ARG A 83 3.67 -1.83 -16.28
N GLY A 84 4.41 -1.34 -17.26
CA GLY A 84 5.59 -2.02 -17.81
C GLY A 84 5.90 -1.53 -19.22
N THR A 85 7.12 -1.06 -19.45
CA THR A 85 7.60 -0.68 -20.79
C THR A 85 7.90 -1.93 -21.62
N GLY A 86 7.56 -1.93 -22.90
CA GLY A 86 7.85 -3.02 -23.83
C GLY A 86 6.97 -4.28 -23.67
N GLY A 87 5.84 -4.20 -22.94
CA GLY A 87 4.92 -5.33 -22.75
C GLY A 87 5.48 -6.46 -21.87
N LEU A 88 4.74 -7.51 -21.65
CA LEU A 88 5.17 -8.80 -21.07
C LEU A 88 4.76 -9.92 -22.03
N PRO A 89 5.46 -11.05 -22.06
CA PRO A 89 4.98 -12.25 -22.72
C PRO A 89 3.62 -12.69 -22.15
N GLU A 90 2.84 -13.42 -22.92
CA GLU A 90 1.57 -13.99 -22.46
C GLU A 90 1.74 -14.87 -21.21
N ARG A 91 2.88 -15.57 -21.12
CA ARG A 91 3.24 -16.39 -19.96
C ARG A 91 4.53 -15.90 -19.33
N ILE A 92 4.52 -15.88 -18.01
CA ILE A 92 5.67 -15.49 -17.21
C ILE A 92 5.89 -16.48 -16.07
N ARG A 93 7.12 -16.49 -15.55
CA ARG A 93 7.52 -17.23 -14.35
C ARG A 93 8.09 -16.29 -13.31
N TYR A 94 7.82 -16.59 -12.05
CA TYR A 94 8.38 -15.85 -10.93
C TYR A 94 8.42 -16.70 -9.65
N LEU A 95 9.26 -16.29 -8.72
CA LEU A 95 9.34 -16.90 -7.38
C LEU A 95 8.54 -16.06 -6.38
N VAL A 96 7.82 -16.76 -5.49
CA VAL A 96 7.10 -16.13 -4.38
C VAL A 96 7.30 -16.90 -3.08
N ASP A 97 7.52 -16.19 -1.97
CA ASP A 97 7.58 -16.76 -0.63
C ASP A 97 6.23 -16.55 0.07
N LEU A 98 5.56 -17.64 0.39
CA LEU A 98 4.26 -17.62 1.06
C LEU A 98 4.37 -18.17 2.49
N PRO A 99 3.64 -17.59 3.46
CA PRO A 99 3.66 -18.06 4.84
C PRO A 99 3.04 -19.45 4.95
N ASN A 100 3.65 -20.28 5.77
CA ASN A 100 3.08 -21.55 6.15
C ASN A 100 1.93 -21.32 7.15
N ASP A 101 1.01 -22.29 7.25
CA ASP A 101 -0.04 -22.26 8.27
C ASP A 101 0.53 -22.41 9.69
N SER A 102 -0.33 -22.30 10.71
CA SER A 102 0.05 -22.44 12.13
C SER A 102 0.66 -23.81 12.48
N ARG A 103 0.51 -24.81 11.60
CA ARG A 103 1.10 -26.15 11.73
C ARG A 103 2.37 -26.31 10.88
N GLY A 104 2.89 -25.23 10.30
CA GLY A 104 4.08 -25.26 9.46
C GLY A 104 3.87 -25.81 8.04
N ARG A 105 2.63 -25.99 7.59
CA ARG A 105 2.33 -26.57 6.28
C ARG A 105 2.27 -25.44 5.22
N PRO A 106 2.86 -25.67 4.04
CA PRO A 106 2.79 -24.71 2.94
C PRO A 106 1.35 -24.53 2.44
N PRO A 107 1.00 -23.31 1.98
CA PRO A 107 -0.31 -23.07 1.40
C PRO A 107 -0.47 -23.83 0.08
N ARG A 108 -1.72 -24.06 -0.29
CA ARG A 108 -2.06 -24.58 -1.61
C ARG A 108 -2.39 -23.45 -2.56
N ILE A 109 -1.73 -23.41 -3.71
CA ILE A 109 -2.01 -22.46 -4.77
C ILE A 109 -2.85 -23.18 -5.82
N ALA A 110 -4.11 -22.77 -5.95
CA ALA A 110 -5.01 -23.37 -6.91
C ALA A 110 -4.69 -22.89 -8.34
N ARG A 111 -4.83 -23.75 -9.33
CA ARG A 111 -4.85 -23.35 -10.74
C ARG A 111 -5.99 -22.36 -10.98
N ARG A 112 -5.73 -21.36 -11.82
CA ARG A 112 -6.65 -20.25 -12.15
C ARG A 112 -6.85 -19.24 -11.01
N SER A 113 -6.16 -19.37 -9.87
CA SER A 113 -6.10 -18.27 -8.90
C SER A 113 -5.54 -17.02 -9.57
N GLU A 114 -6.07 -15.86 -9.21
CA GLU A 114 -5.70 -14.59 -9.81
C GLU A 114 -4.99 -13.71 -8.76
N TYR A 115 -3.92 -13.06 -9.21
CA TYR A 115 -3.10 -12.21 -8.36
C TYR A 115 -2.70 -10.92 -9.07
N LEU A 116 -2.47 -9.90 -8.27
CA LEU A 116 -1.71 -8.71 -8.66
C LEU A 116 -0.26 -8.92 -8.24
N ILE A 117 0.68 -8.74 -9.15
CA ILE A 117 2.11 -8.86 -8.88
C ILE A 117 2.81 -7.53 -9.14
N MET A 118 3.78 -7.21 -8.30
CA MET A 118 4.68 -6.07 -8.42
C MET A 118 6.10 -6.58 -8.56
N ALA A 119 6.75 -6.30 -9.69
CA ALA A 119 7.96 -6.98 -10.11
C ALA A 119 8.94 -6.07 -10.86
N THR A 120 10.11 -6.61 -11.10
CA THR A 120 11.12 -6.12 -12.05
C THR A 120 11.36 -7.16 -13.13
N ARG A 121 11.83 -6.75 -14.30
CA ARG A 121 12.26 -7.70 -15.35
C ARG A 121 13.57 -8.36 -14.95
N VAL A 122 13.73 -9.60 -15.36
CA VAL A 122 15.03 -10.31 -15.27
C VAL A 122 15.78 -10.07 -16.59
N PRO A 123 16.97 -9.46 -16.56
CA PRO A 123 17.77 -9.28 -17.76
C PRO A 123 18.01 -10.62 -18.48
N SER A 124 17.91 -10.63 -19.79
CA SER A 124 18.14 -11.80 -20.66
C SER A 124 17.13 -12.95 -20.52
N ARG A 125 16.06 -12.78 -19.71
CA ARG A 125 14.98 -13.77 -19.55
C ARG A 125 13.65 -13.07 -19.68
N ALA A 126 13.15 -12.98 -20.91
CA ALA A 126 11.95 -12.22 -21.24
C ALA A 126 10.69 -12.74 -20.54
N ASP A 127 10.63 -14.05 -20.28
CA ASP A 127 9.52 -14.76 -19.63
C ASP A 127 9.65 -14.82 -18.09
N GLU A 128 10.72 -14.27 -17.49
CA GLU A 128 10.90 -14.23 -16.05
C GLU A 128 10.77 -12.82 -15.49
N VAL A 129 10.08 -12.71 -14.36
CA VAL A 129 10.05 -11.48 -13.57
C VAL A 129 10.45 -11.79 -12.12
N ARG A 130 11.05 -10.81 -11.46
CA ARG A 130 11.39 -10.89 -10.03
C ARG A 130 10.46 -9.99 -9.26
N LEU A 131 9.75 -10.51 -8.28
CA LEU A 131 8.92 -9.71 -7.39
C LEU A 131 9.78 -8.65 -6.68
N VAL A 132 9.25 -7.42 -6.49
CA VAL A 132 9.95 -6.33 -5.78
C VAL A 132 10.26 -6.69 -4.33
N THR A 133 9.45 -7.55 -3.75
CA THR A 133 9.72 -8.25 -2.49
C THR A 133 9.27 -9.69 -2.66
N ALA A 134 9.85 -10.64 -1.90
CA ALA A 134 9.60 -12.07 -2.08
C ALA A 134 8.11 -12.48 -1.96
N ASP A 135 7.24 -11.62 -1.45
CA ASP A 135 5.80 -11.79 -1.28
C ASP A 135 4.98 -10.68 -1.99
N ALA A 136 5.54 -9.99 -2.98
CA ALA A 136 4.85 -8.95 -3.74
C ALA A 136 3.85 -9.53 -4.74
N GLN A 137 3.07 -10.50 -4.25
CA GLN A 137 1.91 -11.10 -4.86
C GLN A 137 0.73 -10.93 -3.93
N VAL A 138 -0.34 -10.32 -4.38
CA VAL A 138 -1.56 -10.11 -3.59
C VAL A 138 -2.76 -10.68 -4.32
N ALA A 139 -3.74 -11.24 -3.58
CA ALA A 139 -4.94 -11.78 -4.20
C ALA A 139 -5.65 -10.71 -5.03
N TYR A 140 -6.07 -11.07 -6.23
CA TYR A 140 -6.81 -10.16 -7.08
C TYR A 140 -8.20 -9.88 -6.51
N SER A 141 -8.55 -8.60 -6.49
CA SER A 141 -9.93 -8.13 -6.45
C SER A 141 -10.05 -6.89 -7.34
N ALA A 142 -11.24 -6.61 -7.85
CA ALA A 142 -11.46 -5.41 -8.67
C ALA A 142 -11.07 -4.14 -7.90
N ALA A 143 -11.44 -4.04 -6.63
CA ALA A 143 -11.10 -2.90 -5.77
C ALA A 143 -9.59 -2.74 -5.60
N ALA A 144 -8.83 -3.81 -5.33
CA ALA A 144 -7.37 -3.75 -5.21
C ALA A 144 -6.71 -3.39 -6.54
N ALA A 145 -7.22 -3.91 -7.66
CA ALA A 145 -6.72 -3.59 -8.99
C ALA A 145 -6.96 -2.12 -9.36
N ASP A 146 -8.13 -1.56 -9.05
CA ASP A 146 -8.45 -0.16 -9.32
C ASP A 146 -7.63 0.79 -8.44
N MET A 147 -7.47 0.47 -7.16
CA MET A 147 -6.60 1.21 -6.25
C MET A 147 -5.15 1.21 -6.76
N LEU A 148 -4.64 0.05 -7.16
CA LEU A 148 -3.28 -0.09 -7.68
C LEU A 148 -3.09 0.67 -9.01
N ARG A 149 -4.09 0.67 -9.91
CA ARG A 149 -4.09 1.50 -11.13
C ARG A 149 -4.03 2.99 -10.80
N GLY A 150 -4.78 3.45 -9.78
CA GLY A 150 -4.73 4.81 -9.28
C GLY A 150 -3.33 5.19 -8.80
N ILE A 151 -2.75 4.39 -7.90
CA ILE A 151 -1.39 4.56 -7.38
C ILE A 151 -0.36 4.64 -8.52
N VAL A 152 -0.44 3.70 -9.47
CA VAL A 152 0.48 3.64 -10.62
C VAL A 152 0.36 4.89 -11.50
N ARG A 153 -0.88 5.35 -11.75
CA ARG A 153 -1.14 6.55 -12.56
C ARG A 153 -0.56 7.79 -11.90
N GLU A 154 -0.86 8.01 -10.61
CA GLU A 154 -0.31 9.12 -9.85
C GLU A 154 1.22 9.08 -9.78
N ALA A 155 1.81 7.89 -9.57
CA ALA A 155 3.27 7.73 -9.48
C ALA A 155 4.00 7.86 -10.84
N SER A 156 3.28 7.82 -11.96
CA SER A 156 3.84 7.94 -13.31
C SER A 156 3.61 9.31 -13.94
N GLY A 157 2.79 10.16 -13.31
CA GLY A 157 2.51 11.52 -13.80
C GLY A 157 3.74 12.42 -13.69
N ALA A 158 3.79 13.48 -14.54
CA ALA A 158 4.82 14.50 -14.46
C ALA A 158 4.83 15.22 -13.11
N ASP A 159 3.63 15.40 -12.54
CA ASP A 159 3.40 16.05 -11.24
C ASP A 159 3.34 15.05 -10.08
N ALA A 160 3.87 13.84 -10.27
CA ALA A 160 3.90 12.83 -9.21
C ALA A 160 4.51 13.41 -7.94
N ALA A 161 3.83 13.22 -6.80
CA ALA A 161 4.34 13.63 -5.50
C ALA A 161 5.72 12.99 -5.24
N PRO A 162 6.77 13.79 -4.98
CA PRO A 162 8.12 13.27 -4.80
C PRO A 162 8.22 12.41 -3.55
N ARG A 163 9.25 11.56 -3.49
CA ARG A 163 9.51 10.74 -2.32
C ARG A 163 10.16 11.60 -1.23
N ILE A 164 9.48 11.74 -0.10
CA ILE A 164 9.97 12.46 1.08
C ILE A 164 11.06 11.62 1.75
N THR A 165 12.17 12.25 2.11
CA THR A 165 13.31 11.63 2.79
C THR A 165 13.52 12.16 4.20
N GLY A 166 12.94 13.33 4.52
CA GLY A 166 13.05 13.93 5.84
C GLY A 166 12.38 15.29 5.94
N ILE A 167 12.57 15.93 7.09
CA ILE A 167 12.21 17.32 7.33
C ILE A 167 13.53 18.09 7.40
N GLY A 168 13.71 19.07 6.52
CA GLY A 168 14.94 19.85 6.45
C GLY A 168 14.95 21.00 7.47
N ARG A 169 13.89 21.78 7.51
CA ARG A 169 13.81 23.02 8.31
C ARG A 169 12.36 23.32 8.67
N ALA A 170 12.17 23.96 9.82
CA ALA A 170 10.89 24.53 10.22
C ALA A 170 11.11 25.90 10.90
N PHE A 171 10.16 26.81 10.73
CA PHE A 171 10.13 28.07 11.44
C PHE A 171 8.68 28.50 11.69
N SER A 172 8.47 29.34 12.70
CA SER A 172 7.18 29.93 13.04
C SER A 172 7.33 31.43 13.16
N VAL A 173 6.45 32.18 12.52
CA VAL A 173 6.44 33.64 12.54
C VAL A 173 5.13 34.10 13.16
N PRO A 174 5.15 34.93 14.21
CA PRO A 174 3.95 35.54 14.74
C PRO A 174 3.40 36.55 13.72
N GLY A 175 2.08 36.66 13.66
CA GLY A 175 1.41 37.68 12.86
C GLY A 175 1.27 38.99 13.62
N ASN A 176 0.50 39.92 13.02
CA ASN A 176 0.31 41.26 13.60
C ASN A 176 -0.75 41.27 14.71
N LEU A 177 -1.60 40.26 14.79
CA LEU A 177 -2.63 40.16 15.82
C LEU A 177 -2.26 39.13 16.90
N PRO A 178 -2.63 39.33 18.16
CA PRO A 178 -2.45 38.31 19.17
C PRO A 178 -3.10 37.01 18.81
N GLY A 179 -2.34 35.91 18.79
CA GLY A 179 -2.80 34.57 18.39
C GLY A 179 -2.76 34.29 16.88
N GLU A 180 -2.28 35.24 16.08
CA GLU A 180 -1.98 35.00 14.67
C GLU A 180 -0.55 34.47 14.52
N SER A 181 -0.39 33.42 13.70
CA SER A 181 0.94 32.89 13.36
C SER A 181 0.91 32.07 12.08
N GLU A 182 2.06 31.97 11.45
CA GLU A 182 2.33 31.07 10.33
C GLU A 182 3.53 30.20 10.65
N THR A 183 3.35 28.89 10.53
CA THR A 183 4.43 27.91 10.69
C THR A 183 4.65 27.19 9.38
N GLN A 184 5.90 27.07 8.94
CA GLN A 184 6.28 26.36 7.72
C GLN A 184 7.26 25.25 8.03
N PHE A 185 7.07 24.10 7.33
CA PHE A 185 7.95 22.93 7.35
C PHE A 185 8.43 22.65 5.93
N PHE A 186 9.73 22.70 5.70
CA PHE A 186 10.33 22.37 4.43
C PHE A 186 10.78 20.92 4.44
N LEU A 187 10.26 20.14 3.51
CA LEU A 187 10.53 18.70 3.42
C LEU A 187 11.68 18.43 2.45
N GLN A 188 12.52 17.49 2.82
CA GLN A 188 13.55 16.93 1.95
C GLN A 188 12.94 15.86 1.06
N THR A 189 13.32 15.87 -0.21
CA THR A 189 12.84 14.91 -1.21
C THR A 189 14.01 14.25 -1.93
N ALA A 190 13.77 13.05 -2.45
CA ALA A 190 14.79 12.26 -3.13
C ALA A 190 15.28 12.89 -4.45
N ASP A 191 14.46 13.71 -5.07
CA ASP A 191 14.71 14.39 -6.34
C ASP A 191 14.90 15.91 -6.18
N GLN A 192 15.05 16.38 -4.94
CA GLN A 192 15.28 17.79 -4.56
C GLN A 192 14.14 18.76 -4.96
N ARG A 193 12.98 18.25 -5.38
CA ARG A 193 11.80 19.10 -5.60
C ARG A 193 11.27 19.62 -4.27
N PRO A 194 10.98 20.93 -4.16
CA PRO A 194 10.50 21.51 -2.91
C PRO A 194 9.10 21.00 -2.57
N ILE A 195 8.90 20.66 -1.31
CA ILE A 195 7.59 20.48 -0.68
C ILE A 195 7.59 21.28 0.60
N SER A 196 6.55 22.05 0.83
CA SER A 196 6.34 22.72 2.11
C SER A 196 4.96 22.41 2.69
N LEU A 197 4.90 22.38 4.02
CA LEU A 197 3.65 22.34 4.78
C LEU A 197 3.52 23.68 5.48
N THR A 198 2.36 24.30 5.40
CA THR A 198 2.08 25.58 6.05
C THR A 198 0.91 25.41 7.01
N VAL A 199 1.06 25.88 8.22
CA VAL A 199 -0.01 25.95 9.24
C VAL A 199 -0.28 27.42 9.54
N LEU A 200 -1.55 27.82 9.36
CA LEU A 200 -2.02 29.19 9.59
C LEU A 200 -2.96 29.21 10.80
N ARG A 201 -2.65 30.11 11.73
CA ARG A 201 -3.50 30.44 12.87
C ARG A 201 -4.00 31.86 12.74
N ARG A 202 -5.32 32.06 12.85
CA ARG A 202 -5.95 33.37 12.87
C ARG A 202 -6.92 33.46 14.05
N PRO A 203 -6.96 34.61 14.75
CA PRO A 203 -7.88 34.80 15.87
C PRO A 203 -9.33 34.55 15.45
N GLY A 204 -10.05 33.71 16.20
CA GLY A 204 -11.44 33.37 15.91
C GLY A 204 -11.69 32.38 14.75
N GLU A 205 -10.65 31.92 14.07
CA GLU A 205 -10.74 30.91 13.02
C GLU A 205 -10.22 29.55 13.47
N GLN A 206 -10.67 28.49 12.81
CA GLN A 206 -10.06 27.18 12.97
C GLN A 206 -8.67 27.16 12.34
N VAL A 207 -7.74 26.45 12.98
CA VAL A 207 -6.39 26.27 12.44
C VAL A 207 -6.46 25.56 11.09
N ARG A 208 -5.82 26.14 10.08
CA ARG A 208 -5.79 25.62 8.71
C ARG A 208 -4.37 25.16 8.40
N TRP A 209 -4.26 24.11 7.61
CA TRP A 209 -2.97 23.69 7.09
C TRP A 209 -3.09 23.27 5.64
N SER A 210 -1.99 23.36 4.93
CA SER A 210 -1.91 23.05 3.50
C SER A 210 -0.56 22.45 3.13
N VAL A 211 -0.49 21.86 1.95
CA VAL A 211 0.74 21.36 1.34
C VAL A 211 0.94 22.02 -0.02
N ALA A 212 2.16 22.51 -0.27
CA ALA A 212 2.58 23.02 -1.57
C ALA A 212 3.65 22.10 -2.17
N LEU A 213 3.48 21.75 -3.46
CA LEU A 213 4.41 20.93 -4.24
C LEU A 213 5.35 21.76 -5.11
N GLY A 214 5.60 23.00 -4.76
CA GLY A 214 6.43 23.94 -5.49
C GLY A 214 6.70 25.20 -4.67
N GLU A 215 7.36 26.17 -5.28
CA GLU A 215 7.67 27.45 -4.65
C GLU A 215 6.45 28.38 -4.54
N ILE A 216 5.41 28.14 -5.35
CA ILE A 216 4.18 28.94 -5.34
C ILE A 216 3.20 28.30 -4.38
N VAL A 217 2.86 29.02 -3.30
CA VAL A 217 1.78 28.65 -2.38
C VAL A 217 0.46 29.10 -3.03
N ASP A 218 -0.39 28.15 -3.34
CA ASP A 218 -1.75 28.40 -3.81
C ASP A 218 -2.65 28.62 -2.58
N ASP A 219 -3.33 29.77 -2.49
CA ASP A 219 -4.29 30.08 -1.42
C ASP A 219 -5.45 29.05 -1.32
N SER A 220 -5.70 28.32 -2.40
CA SER A 220 -6.65 27.21 -2.42
C SER A 220 -6.06 25.89 -1.96
N ALA A 221 -4.73 25.82 -1.71
CA ALA A 221 -4.08 24.62 -1.24
C ALA A 221 -4.63 24.19 0.14
N GLY A 222 -4.81 22.90 0.32
CA GLY A 222 -5.33 22.31 1.53
C GLY A 222 -4.62 21.01 1.90
N PRO A 223 -5.13 20.29 2.91
CA PRO A 223 -4.65 18.96 3.23
C PRO A 223 -4.81 17.99 2.05
N PRO A 224 -3.88 17.04 1.85
CA PRO A 224 -4.02 16.04 0.81
C PRO A 224 -5.21 15.13 1.11
N GLN A 225 -5.91 14.71 0.07
CA GLN A 225 -7.00 13.75 0.22
C GLN A 225 -6.45 12.38 0.67
N PRO A 226 -7.07 11.73 1.67
CA PRO A 226 -6.70 10.37 2.07
C PRO A 226 -6.69 9.40 0.89
N ASN A 227 -5.80 8.41 0.92
CA ASN A 227 -5.64 7.43 -0.14
C ASN A 227 -5.26 8.04 -1.51
N THR A 228 -4.45 9.09 -1.50
CA THR A 228 -3.71 9.61 -2.65
C THR A 228 -2.22 9.38 -2.47
N LEU A 229 -1.44 9.48 -3.55
CA LEU A 229 0.01 9.32 -3.46
C LEU A 229 0.66 10.40 -2.57
N LEU A 230 0.17 11.64 -2.64
CA LEU A 230 0.67 12.74 -1.81
C LEU A 230 0.40 12.46 -0.33
N TRP A 231 -0.85 12.06 0.01
CA TRP A 231 -1.18 11.65 1.38
C TRP A 231 -0.27 10.51 1.85
N TYR A 232 -0.07 9.48 1.04
CA TYR A 232 0.80 8.34 1.37
C TYR A 232 2.25 8.80 1.60
N ARG A 233 2.79 9.68 0.75
CA ARG A 233 4.14 10.22 0.90
C ARG A 233 4.32 10.98 2.21
N LEU A 234 3.30 11.71 2.65
CA LEU A 234 3.31 12.45 3.93
C LEU A 234 3.01 11.53 5.12
N ALA A 235 1.82 10.95 5.17
CA ALA A 235 1.35 10.20 6.34
C ALA A 235 2.21 8.97 6.68
N CYS A 236 2.84 8.36 5.66
CA CYS A 236 3.61 7.13 5.85
C CYS A 236 5.13 7.34 6.00
N THR A 237 5.61 8.57 5.80
CA THR A 237 7.05 8.87 5.83
C THR A 237 7.41 9.88 6.92
N LEU A 238 6.55 10.84 7.20
CA LEU A 238 6.82 11.83 8.23
C LEU A 238 6.97 11.15 9.60
N PRO A 239 7.98 11.54 10.41
CA PRO A 239 8.17 10.99 11.75
C PRO A 239 7.04 11.44 12.66
N ALA A 240 6.68 10.61 13.66
CA ALA A 240 5.64 10.96 14.63
C ALA A 240 5.98 12.20 15.49
N ARG A 241 7.26 12.54 15.59
CA ARG A 241 7.78 13.74 16.27
C ARG A 241 8.85 14.38 15.42
N LEU A 242 8.95 15.71 15.50
CA LEU A 242 10.02 16.44 14.82
C LEU A 242 11.39 16.00 15.36
N PRO A 243 12.35 15.75 14.45
CA PRO A 243 13.76 15.57 14.81
C PRO A 243 14.31 16.82 15.52
N ALA A 244 15.22 16.62 16.47
CA ALA A 244 15.75 17.71 17.29
C ALA A 244 16.57 18.75 16.49
N ASP A 245 17.22 18.29 15.42
CA ASP A 245 18.01 19.13 14.52
C ASP A 245 17.17 20.15 13.75
N VAL A 246 15.91 19.81 13.44
CA VAL A 246 14.94 20.74 12.78
C VAL A 246 14.64 21.96 13.67
N LEU A 247 14.80 21.83 14.99
CA LEU A 247 14.49 22.86 16.00
C LEU A 247 15.74 23.55 16.56
N SER A 248 16.93 23.24 16.05
CA SER A 248 18.22 23.66 16.64
C SER A 248 18.43 25.18 16.65
N GLU A 249 17.80 25.91 15.75
CA GLU A 249 17.91 27.39 15.63
C GLU A 249 16.70 28.13 16.22
N ALA A 250 15.68 27.40 16.67
CA ALA A 250 14.44 27.99 17.18
C ALA A 250 14.58 28.38 18.67
N THR A 251 13.98 29.51 19.06
CA THR A 251 13.78 29.88 20.46
C THR A 251 12.85 28.90 21.18
N PRO A 252 12.78 28.86 22.51
CA PRO A 252 11.85 28.02 23.24
C PRO A 252 10.38 28.25 22.86
N GLU A 253 9.98 29.49 22.64
CA GLU A 253 8.63 29.88 22.21
C GLU A 253 8.31 29.41 20.82
N GLU A 254 9.21 29.59 19.85
CA GLU A 254 9.09 29.10 18.49
C GLU A 254 9.06 27.55 18.46
N THR A 255 9.90 26.91 19.26
CA THR A 255 9.92 25.44 19.39
C THR A 255 8.56 24.93 19.83
N GLN A 256 7.92 25.57 20.82
CA GLN A 256 6.60 25.19 21.29
C GLN A 256 5.53 25.34 20.19
N ALA A 257 5.56 26.48 19.47
CA ALA A 257 4.65 26.77 18.37
C ALA A 257 4.83 25.73 17.23
N ILE A 258 6.06 25.52 16.76
CA ILE A 258 6.40 24.56 15.70
C ILE A 258 5.93 23.14 16.06
N GLN A 259 6.17 22.69 17.29
CA GLN A 259 5.74 21.37 17.75
C GLN A 259 4.22 21.25 17.84
N ALA A 260 3.53 22.32 18.26
CA ALA A 260 2.07 22.36 18.31
C ALA A 260 1.47 22.27 16.90
N ASP A 261 2.05 22.98 15.95
CA ASP A 261 1.59 23.01 14.56
C ASP A 261 1.92 21.72 13.81
N TYR A 262 3.07 21.10 14.11
CA TYR A 262 3.38 19.78 13.58
C TYR A 262 2.34 18.74 14.00
N ARG A 263 1.84 18.80 15.24
CA ARG A 263 0.74 17.92 15.68
C ARG A 263 -0.54 18.15 14.87
N VAL A 264 -0.88 19.40 14.53
CA VAL A 264 -2.03 19.70 13.66
C VAL A 264 -1.89 18.99 12.32
N VAL A 265 -0.70 19.05 11.71
CA VAL A 265 -0.42 18.35 10.45
C VAL A 265 -0.58 16.83 10.61
N MET A 266 0.05 16.24 11.63
CA MET A 266 0.02 14.79 11.85
C MET A 266 -1.38 14.28 12.17
N ASP A 267 -2.17 15.02 12.95
CA ASP A 267 -3.56 14.70 13.25
C ASP A 267 -4.43 14.81 11.99
N GLY A 268 -4.20 15.82 11.17
CA GLY A 268 -4.90 16.00 9.89
C GLY A 268 -4.57 14.94 8.83
N LEU A 269 -3.32 14.47 8.79
CA LEU A 269 -2.92 13.34 7.94
C LEU A 269 -3.54 12.02 8.42
N GLY A 270 -3.71 11.86 9.73
CA GLY A 270 -4.16 10.62 10.31
C GLY A 270 -3.12 9.49 10.24
N ARG A 271 -3.57 8.28 10.56
CA ARG A 271 -2.67 7.11 10.64
C ARG A 271 -2.44 6.49 9.26
N CYS A 272 -1.17 6.27 8.92
CA CYS A 272 -0.80 5.38 7.82
C CYS A 272 -0.99 3.92 8.26
N ALA A 273 -2.22 3.41 8.11
CA ALA A 273 -2.52 2.02 8.46
C ALA A 273 -1.91 1.06 7.43
N ARG A 274 -1.23 0.02 7.92
CA ARG A 274 -0.74 -1.12 7.14
C ARG A 274 -1.24 -2.41 7.75
N THR A 275 -1.69 -3.34 6.91
CA THR A 275 -2.03 -4.72 7.32
C THR A 275 -0.88 -5.67 7.06
N ARG A 276 0.05 -5.29 6.18
CA ARG A 276 1.31 -6.00 5.93
C ARG A 276 2.39 -5.46 6.87
N ALA A 277 3.16 -6.37 7.48
CA ALA A 277 4.30 -5.96 8.30
C ALA A 277 5.30 -5.16 7.44
N PRO A 278 5.77 -3.97 7.90
CA PRO A 278 6.81 -3.23 7.21
C PRO A 278 8.07 -4.09 7.16
N ARG A 279 8.66 -4.21 5.97
CA ARG A 279 9.95 -4.89 5.80
C ARG A 279 11.06 -3.90 6.06
N ARG A 280 11.84 -4.19 7.07
CA ARG A 280 13.14 -3.56 7.31
C ARG A 280 14.20 -4.21 6.43
#